data_058da4caea3c4b060f564f179ba4924c
#
_entry.id   058da4caea3c4b060f564f179ba4924c
#
_cell.length_a   1.000
_cell.length_b   1.000
_cell.length_c   1.000
_cell.angle_alpha   90.00
_cell.angle_beta   90.00
_cell.angle_gamma   90.00
#
_symmetry.space_group_name_H-M   'P 1'
#
loop_
_entity.id
_entity.type
_entity.pdbx_description
1 polymer ?
#
loop_
_entity_poly.entity_id
_entity_poly.type
_entity_poly.pdbx_seq_one_letter_code
_entity_poly.pdbx_strand_id
1 'polypeptide(L)'
;MKKNIKILMIIASLTLFIGCETAPLTGRKQLKIVSDESLVDQSKQAYSQFIGQMRDKNLLVNNTTDGRRLSAIGGKLSVAVEKFMRENGMENKIKNLNWEFNLIKNEEKNAFALPGGKIVFYTGIMSILKTDSAVAFVMGHEIGHVVGGHHAESQSGKTAAGLVMIGKELADTLTGGATAVINNDLVGQGLSIGLLKFNRTQEYEADKYGMIFMAIAGYNPEEAIKAQERLMAVEKGVNVEFLSTHPSTQNRIEAMKKFLPEAMKYYKK
;
A
#
# COMPACT_ATOMS: atom_id res chain seq x y z
N MET A 1 -14.10 -30.41 31.34
CA MET A 1 -13.15 -30.22 30.25
C MET A 1 -13.82 -30.19 28.87
N LYS A 2 -14.54 -31.19 28.40
CA LYS A 2 -15.17 -31.23 27.05
C LYS A 2 -16.15 -30.08 26.77
N LYS A 3 -16.86 -29.56 27.77
CA LYS A 3 -17.81 -28.42 27.62
C LYS A 3 -17.10 -27.08 27.40
N ASN A 4 -15.97 -26.85 28.06
CA ASN A 4 -15.17 -25.65 27.92
C ASN A 4 -14.42 -25.59 26.57
N ILE A 5 -14.01 -26.74 26.01
CA ILE A 5 -13.38 -26.83 24.68
C ILE A 5 -14.41 -26.52 23.59
N LYS A 6 -15.67 -26.96 23.72
CA LYS A 6 -16.73 -26.61 22.76
C LYS A 6 -17.04 -25.09 22.78
N ILE A 7 -17.08 -24.47 23.94
CA ILE A 7 -17.29 -23.03 24.10
C ILE A 7 -16.13 -22.27 23.49
N LEU A 8 -14.88 -22.68 23.70
CA LEU A 8 -13.68 -22.07 23.12
C LEU A 8 -13.68 -22.18 21.58
N MET A 9 -14.09 -23.32 21.02
CA MET A 9 -14.22 -23.52 19.57
C MET A 9 -15.35 -22.67 18.96
N ILE A 10 -16.46 -22.48 19.65
CA ILE A 10 -17.57 -21.61 19.21
C ILE A 10 -17.14 -20.15 19.22
N ILE A 11 -16.43 -19.70 20.26
CA ILE A 11 -15.89 -18.33 20.34
C ILE A 11 -14.85 -18.10 19.23
N ALA A 12 -13.96 -19.06 18.99
CA ALA A 12 -12.96 -18.99 17.91
C ALA A 12 -13.61 -18.98 16.51
N SER A 13 -14.73 -19.70 16.31
CA SER A 13 -15.45 -19.69 15.03
C SER A 13 -16.25 -18.40 14.81
N LEU A 14 -16.79 -17.78 15.86
CA LEU A 14 -17.48 -16.49 15.77
C LEU A 14 -16.53 -15.33 15.47
N THR A 15 -15.32 -15.34 16.03
CA THR A 15 -14.31 -14.29 15.78
C THR A 15 -13.75 -14.34 14.35
N LEU A 16 -13.75 -15.51 13.70
CA LEU A 16 -13.31 -15.63 12.29
C LEU A 16 -14.28 -14.98 11.28
N PHE A 17 -15.55 -14.80 11.63
CA PHE A 17 -16.52 -14.10 10.77
C PHE A 17 -16.48 -12.58 10.88
N ILE A 18 -15.93 -12.02 11.97
CA ILE A 18 -15.88 -10.57 12.21
C ILE A 18 -14.72 -9.91 11.46
N GLY A 19 -13.74 -10.68 10.97
CA GLY A 19 -12.52 -10.18 10.33
C GLY A 19 -12.48 -10.25 8.81
N CYS A 20 -13.62 -10.39 8.10
CA CYS A 20 -13.66 -10.44 6.64
C CYS A 20 -14.34 -9.21 6.05
N GLU A 21 -13.62 -8.43 5.27
CA GLU A 21 -14.14 -7.33 4.45
C GLU A 21 -14.05 -7.71 2.96
N THR A 22 -14.70 -6.92 2.11
CA THR A 22 -14.66 -7.14 0.66
C THR A 22 -13.82 -6.04 0.01
N ALA A 23 -12.82 -6.42 -0.79
CA ALA A 23 -12.01 -5.49 -1.56
C ALA A 23 -12.90 -4.69 -2.51
N PRO A 24 -12.86 -3.34 -2.48
CA PRO A 24 -13.87 -2.51 -3.15
C PRO A 24 -13.93 -2.68 -4.66
N LEU A 25 -12.78 -2.85 -5.34
CA LEU A 25 -12.71 -2.95 -6.79
C LEU A 25 -13.03 -4.34 -7.33
N THR A 26 -12.64 -5.39 -6.60
CA THR A 26 -12.65 -6.76 -7.12
C THR A 26 -13.69 -7.65 -6.45
N GLY A 27 -14.29 -7.22 -5.35
CA GLY A 27 -15.20 -8.04 -4.56
C GLY A 27 -14.54 -9.20 -3.80
N ARG A 28 -13.20 -9.28 -3.83
CA ARG A 28 -12.42 -10.32 -3.15
C ARG A 28 -12.56 -10.20 -1.63
N LYS A 29 -12.62 -11.34 -0.95
CA LYS A 29 -12.61 -11.37 0.51
C LYS A 29 -11.20 -11.09 1.04
N GLN A 30 -11.12 -10.19 2.02
CA GLN A 30 -9.90 -9.78 2.71
C GLN A 30 -10.01 -10.13 4.20
N LEU A 31 -8.92 -10.64 4.77
CA LEU A 31 -8.80 -10.78 6.22
C LEU A 31 -8.51 -9.39 6.82
N LYS A 32 -9.34 -8.94 7.76
CA LYS A 32 -9.22 -7.61 8.36
C LYS A 32 -9.45 -7.65 9.87
N ILE A 33 -8.46 -8.19 10.58
CA ILE A 33 -8.39 -8.19 12.05
C ILE A 33 -7.94 -6.82 12.56
N VAL A 34 -7.02 -6.19 11.81
CA VAL A 34 -6.52 -4.83 12.08
C VAL A 34 -7.35 -3.85 11.25
N SER A 35 -7.88 -2.80 11.85
CA SER A 35 -8.70 -1.80 11.16
C SER A 35 -7.83 -0.78 10.40
N ASP A 36 -8.39 -0.19 9.33
CA ASP A 36 -7.75 0.91 8.59
C ASP A 36 -7.49 2.11 9.51
N GLU A 37 -8.43 2.45 10.39
CA GLU A 37 -8.34 3.58 11.34
C GLU A 37 -7.14 3.42 12.28
N SER A 38 -6.96 2.22 12.86
CA SER A 38 -5.82 1.94 13.73
C SER A 38 -4.48 2.13 13.01
N LEU A 39 -4.40 1.73 11.74
CA LEU A 39 -3.20 1.93 10.94
C LEU A 39 -2.98 3.39 10.54
N VAL A 40 -4.05 4.16 10.31
CA VAL A 40 -3.95 5.60 10.04
C VAL A 40 -3.32 6.32 11.22
N ASP A 41 -3.74 6.04 12.45
CA ASP A 41 -3.19 6.67 13.66
C ASP A 41 -1.71 6.31 13.87
N GLN A 42 -1.35 5.03 13.73
CA GLN A 42 0.03 4.57 13.82
C GLN A 42 0.91 5.21 12.73
N SER A 43 0.41 5.25 11.50
CA SER A 43 1.11 5.81 10.35
C SER A 43 1.34 7.32 10.49
N LYS A 44 0.35 8.07 11.02
CA LYS A 44 0.45 9.51 11.23
C LYS A 44 1.62 9.87 12.14
N GLN A 45 1.80 9.13 13.22
CA GLN A 45 2.86 9.37 14.19
C GLN A 45 4.25 9.08 13.59
N ALA A 46 4.40 7.91 12.97
CA ALA A 46 5.64 7.51 12.34
C ALA A 46 6.03 8.42 11.16
N TYR A 47 5.04 8.80 10.34
CA TYR A 47 5.24 9.71 9.24
C TYR A 47 5.68 11.11 9.69
N SER A 48 5.05 11.66 10.73
CA SER A 48 5.43 12.97 11.29
C SER A 48 6.89 12.98 11.75
N GLN A 49 7.33 11.94 12.45
CA GLN A 49 8.71 11.77 12.88
C GLN A 49 9.67 11.62 11.70
N PHE A 50 9.31 10.79 10.71
CA PHE A 50 10.12 10.60 9.50
C PHE A 50 10.30 11.90 8.72
N ILE A 51 9.21 12.64 8.45
CA ILE A 51 9.30 13.91 7.71
C ILE A 51 10.08 14.96 8.51
N GLY A 52 9.93 14.99 9.85
CA GLY A 52 10.75 15.82 10.73
C GLY A 52 12.24 15.55 10.54
N GLN A 53 12.65 14.28 10.65
CA GLN A 53 14.03 13.87 10.42
C GLN A 53 14.56 14.22 9.03
N MET A 54 13.73 14.04 7.98
CA MET A 54 14.12 14.39 6.60
C MET A 54 14.30 15.90 6.43
N ARG A 55 13.48 16.69 7.11
CA ARG A 55 13.60 18.16 7.13
C ARG A 55 14.87 18.61 7.84
N ASP A 56 15.13 18.08 9.03
CA ASP A 56 16.31 18.43 9.84
C ASP A 56 17.64 18.10 9.12
N LYS A 57 17.63 17.03 8.31
CA LYS A 57 18.75 16.61 7.47
C LYS A 57 18.82 17.34 6.12
N ASN A 58 17.92 18.29 5.83
CA ASN A 58 17.79 18.98 4.54
C ASN A 58 17.57 18.00 3.35
N LEU A 59 16.91 16.88 3.58
CA LEU A 59 16.58 15.88 2.56
C LEU A 59 15.18 16.04 1.97
N LEU A 60 14.30 16.85 2.60
CA LEU A 60 12.99 17.16 2.06
C LEU A 60 13.10 18.20 0.95
N VAL A 61 12.86 17.78 -0.31
CA VAL A 61 13.13 18.61 -1.50
C VAL A 61 11.88 19.00 -2.29
N ASN A 62 10.78 19.23 -1.59
CA ASN A 62 9.47 19.59 -2.17
C ASN A 62 9.52 20.91 -2.99
N ASN A 63 10.42 21.82 -2.67
CA ASN A 63 10.56 23.11 -3.33
C ASN A 63 11.35 23.06 -4.65
N THR A 64 11.84 21.89 -5.05
CA THR A 64 12.50 21.70 -6.36
C THR A 64 11.46 21.56 -7.48
N THR A 65 11.92 21.60 -8.73
CA THR A 65 11.06 21.39 -9.90
C THR A 65 10.34 20.05 -9.81
N ASP A 66 11.06 18.96 -9.48
CA ASP A 66 10.47 17.62 -9.33
C ASP A 66 9.55 17.54 -8.11
N GLY A 67 9.85 18.20 -7.00
CA GLY A 67 8.97 18.23 -5.84
C GLY A 67 7.64 18.94 -6.13
N ARG A 68 7.67 20.09 -6.80
CA ARG A 68 6.45 20.79 -7.25
C ARG A 68 5.66 19.97 -8.26
N ARG A 69 6.36 19.31 -9.20
CA ARG A 69 5.78 18.38 -10.17
C ARG A 69 5.07 17.21 -9.47
N LEU A 70 5.71 16.57 -8.50
CA LEU A 70 5.12 15.50 -7.70
C LEU A 70 3.85 15.97 -6.98
N SER A 71 3.89 17.14 -6.32
CA SER A 71 2.74 17.71 -5.62
C SER A 71 1.58 18.03 -6.57
N ALA A 72 1.86 18.55 -7.76
CA ALA A 72 0.84 18.85 -8.76
C ALA A 72 0.15 17.57 -9.28
N ILE A 73 0.92 16.52 -9.53
CA ILE A 73 0.38 15.20 -9.91
C ILE A 73 -0.47 14.63 -8.78
N GLY A 74 0.04 14.69 -7.54
CA GLY A 74 -0.66 14.20 -6.35
C GLY A 74 -1.98 14.92 -6.12
N GLY A 75 -2.03 16.23 -6.29
CA GLY A 75 -3.26 17.02 -6.18
C GLY A 75 -4.33 16.60 -7.20
N LYS A 76 -3.95 16.31 -8.45
CA LYS A 76 -4.89 15.79 -9.46
C LYS A 76 -5.37 14.39 -9.10
N LEU A 77 -4.46 13.53 -8.64
CA LEU A 77 -4.81 12.16 -8.26
C LEU A 77 -5.71 12.12 -7.02
N SER A 78 -5.47 12.95 -6.00
CA SER A 78 -6.34 12.98 -4.81
C SER A 78 -7.80 13.31 -5.17
N VAL A 79 -8.02 14.29 -6.04
CA VAL A 79 -9.36 14.62 -6.56
C VAL A 79 -9.98 13.44 -7.33
N ALA A 80 -9.20 12.78 -8.19
CA ALA A 80 -9.64 11.63 -8.97
C ALA A 80 -10.01 10.44 -8.07
N VAL A 81 -9.19 10.16 -7.07
CA VAL A 81 -9.41 9.08 -6.09
C VAL A 81 -10.66 9.33 -5.28
N GLU A 82 -10.83 10.53 -4.72
CA GLU A 82 -12.02 10.85 -3.94
C GLU A 82 -13.30 10.80 -4.77
N LYS A 83 -13.23 11.25 -6.04
CA LYS A 83 -14.35 11.12 -6.97
C LYS A 83 -14.69 9.64 -7.17
N PHE A 84 -13.70 8.80 -7.49
CA PHE A 84 -13.90 7.37 -7.65
C PHE A 84 -14.49 6.73 -6.39
N MET A 85 -14.00 7.09 -5.22
CA MET A 85 -14.49 6.56 -3.94
C MET A 85 -15.95 6.93 -3.69
N ARG A 86 -16.36 8.17 -3.98
CA ARG A 86 -17.78 8.59 -3.86
C ARG A 86 -18.68 7.82 -4.82
N GLU A 87 -18.27 7.68 -6.09
CA GLU A 87 -19.02 6.95 -7.11
C GLU A 87 -19.15 5.44 -6.82
N ASN A 88 -18.31 4.90 -5.93
CA ASN A 88 -18.29 3.48 -5.54
C ASN A 88 -18.72 3.23 -4.07
N GLY A 89 -19.39 4.20 -3.42
CA GLY A 89 -19.95 4.04 -2.07
C GLY A 89 -18.90 3.91 -0.95
N MET A 90 -17.71 4.52 -1.14
CA MET A 90 -16.61 4.48 -0.18
C MET A 90 -16.40 5.81 0.57
N GLU A 91 -17.42 6.68 0.65
CA GLU A 91 -17.29 8.01 1.30
C GLU A 91 -16.79 7.91 2.74
N ASN A 92 -17.17 6.86 3.45
CA ASN A 92 -16.74 6.65 4.84
C ASN A 92 -15.21 6.53 4.99
N LYS A 93 -14.51 6.09 3.95
CA LYS A 93 -13.05 5.96 3.96
C LYS A 93 -12.35 7.29 3.64
N ILE A 94 -13.02 8.22 2.93
CA ILE A 94 -12.44 9.52 2.53
C ILE A 94 -12.08 10.36 3.76
N LYS A 95 -12.90 10.34 4.81
CA LYS A 95 -12.66 11.10 6.05
C LYS A 95 -11.33 10.79 6.73
N ASN A 96 -10.77 9.61 6.47
CA ASN A 96 -9.50 9.17 7.03
C ASN A 96 -8.30 9.58 6.16
N LEU A 97 -8.54 10.19 4.98
CA LEU A 97 -7.51 10.62 4.05
C LEU A 97 -7.13 12.09 4.31
N ASN A 98 -5.87 12.30 4.55
CA ASN A 98 -5.24 13.63 4.63
C ASN A 98 -4.00 13.61 3.73
N TRP A 99 -4.20 14.00 2.47
CA TRP A 99 -3.22 13.87 1.41
C TRP A 99 -1.97 14.73 1.65
N GLU A 100 -0.81 14.08 1.60
CA GLU A 100 0.49 14.72 1.61
C GLU A 100 1.42 14.01 0.63
N PHE A 101 2.13 14.80 -0.19
CA PHE A 101 3.03 14.30 -1.22
C PHE A 101 4.42 14.89 -0.97
N ASN A 102 5.38 14.04 -0.64
CA ASN A 102 6.72 14.48 -0.30
C ASN A 102 7.78 13.83 -1.19
N LEU A 103 8.72 14.64 -1.66
CA LEU A 103 9.91 14.18 -2.35
C LEU A 103 11.11 14.27 -1.42
N ILE A 104 11.76 13.13 -1.22
CA ILE A 104 12.97 13.00 -0.40
C ILE A 104 14.19 12.83 -1.31
N LYS A 105 15.24 13.58 -1.05
CA LYS A 105 16.54 13.41 -1.70
C LYS A 105 17.17 12.09 -1.22
N ASN A 106 17.06 11.06 -2.05
CA ASN A 106 17.63 9.73 -1.83
C ASN A 106 17.81 9.07 -3.19
N GLU A 107 19.00 8.48 -3.42
CA GLU A 107 19.32 7.77 -4.67
C GLU A 107 18.63 6.41 -4.80
N GLU A 108 18.07 5.93 -3.71
CA GLU A 108 17.27 4.72 -3.69
C GLU A 108 16.05 4.86 -4.61
N LYS A 109 15.78 3.82 -5.40
CA LYS A 109 14.69 3.82 -6.37
C LYS A 109 13.43 3.30 -5.70
N ASN A 110 12.80 4.15 -4.88
CA ASN A 110 11.68 3.78 -4.06
C ASN A 110 10.58 4.86 -4.01
N ALA A 111 9.36 4.39 -3.77
CA ALA A 111 8.20 5.18 -3.42
C ALA A 111 7.30 4.33 -2.52
N PHE A 112 6.53 4.94 -1.66
CA PHE A 112 5.58 4.23 -0.81
C PHE A 112 4.44 5.14 -0.37
N ALA A 113 3.31 4.53 -0.03
CA ALA A 113 2.21 5.18 0.66
C ALA A 113 2.01 4.60 2.05
N LEU A 114 1.62 5.46 2.98
CA LEU A 114 1.14 5.07 4.30
C LEU A 114 -0.37 5.26 4.37
N PRO A 115 -1.08 4.45 5.17
CA PRO A 115 -2.48 4.69 5.49
C PRO A 115 -2.74 6.14 5.88
N GLY A 116 -3.87 6.70 5.47
CA GLY A 116 -4.18 8.11 5.70
C GLY A 116 -3.73 9.06 4.59
N GLY A 117 -3.24 8.54 3.44
CA GLY A 117 -2.92 9.36 2.27
C GLY A 117 -1.56 10.07 2.34
N LYS A 118 -0.58 9.48 3.01
CA LYS A 118 0.79 9.99 3.12
C LYS A 118 1.67 9.31 2.08
N ILE A 119 2.06 10.03 1.04
CA ILE A 119 2.82 9.51 -0.11
C ILE A 119 4.23 10.09 -0.11
N VAL A 120 5.21 9.22 -0.24
CA VAL A 120 6.63 9.56 -0.29
C VAL A 120 7.24 9.01 -1.56
N PHE A 121 7.98 9.84 -2.27
CA PHE A 121 8.83 9.46 -3.38
C PHE A 121 10.27 9.81 -3.07
N TYR A 122 11.20 9.01 -3.54
CA TYR A 122 12.62 9.32 -3.52
C TYR A 122 13.07 9.85 -4.87
N THR A 123 14.08 10.73 -4.89
CA THR A 123 14.60 11.30 -6.16
C THR A 123 15.12 10.21 -7.09
N GLY A 124 15.62 9.09 -6.55
CA GLY A 124 16.13 7.98 -7.33
C GLY A 124 15.09 7.34 -8.26
N ILE A 125 13.83 7.18 -7.83
CA ILE A 125 12.80 6.60 -8.71
C ILE A 125 12.32 7.59 -9.77
N MET A 126 12.34 8.90 -9.47
CA MET A 126 11.93 9.93 -10.43
C MET A 126 12.77 9.89 -11.72
N SER A 127 14.05 9.52 -11.60
CA SER A 127 14.96 9.39 -12.75
C SER A 127 14.55 8.26 -13.71
N ILE A 128 13.84 7.24 -13.23
CA ILE A 128 13.33 6.11 -14.04
C ILE A 128 11.99 6.47 -14.66
N LEU A 129 11.10 7.13 -13.88
CA LEU A 129 9.73 7.38 -14.30
C LEU A 129 9.60 8.43 -15.40
N LYS A 130 10.47 9.44 -15.43
CA LYS A 130 10.66 10.47 -16.49
C LYS A 130 9.41 11.29 -16.85
N THR A 131 8.24 10.66 -17.11
CA THR A 131 7.02 11.35 -17.55
C THR A 131 6.03 11.54 -16.40
N ASP A 132 5.17 12.56 -16.48
CA ASP A 132 4.11 12.81 -15.49
C ASP A 132 3.14 11.61 -15.40
N SER A 133 2.82 11.00 -16.53
CA SER A 133 1.94 9.82 -16.55
C SER A 133 2.56 8.62 -15.84
N ALA A 134 3.88 8.42 -15.95
CA ALA A 134 4.56 7.35 -15.24
C ALA A 134 4.59 7.60 -13.71
N VAL A 135 4.84 8.86 -13.30
CA VAL A 135 4.75 9.26 -11.89
C VAL A 135 3.32 9.09 -11.39
N ALA A 136 2.32 9.50 -12.17
CA ALA A 136 0.91 9.37 -11.83
C ALA A 136 0.50 7.89 -11.68
N PHE A 137 1.02 7.00 -12.53
CA PHE A 137 0.76 5.56 -12.40
C PHE A 137 1.32 4.99 -11.09
N VAL A 138 2.61 5.21 -10.82
CA VAL A 138 3.24 4.69 -9.60
C VAL A 138 2.57 5.27 -8.35
N MET A 139 2.28 6.58 -8.34
CA MET A 139 1.54 7.21 -7.24
C MET A 139 0.13 6.64 -7.10
N GLY A 140 -0.57 6.43 -8.21
CA GLY A 140 -1.91 5.83 -8.23
C GLY A 140 -1.90 4.37 -7.76
N HIS A 141 -0.85 3.61 -8.07
CA HIS A 141 -0.61 2.25 -7.57
C HIS A 141 -0.43 2.26 -6.04
N GLU A 142 0.40 3.15 -5.51
CA GLU A 142 0.59 3.33 -4.07
C GLU A 142 -0.71 3.71 -3.35
N ILE A 143 -1.45 4.66 -3.91
CA ILE A 143 -2.79 5.02 -3.42
C ILE A 143 -3.75 3.83 -3.53
N GLY A 144 -3.60 2.99 -4.56
CA GLY A 144 -4.37 1.76 -4.74
C GLY A 144 -4.22 0.79 -3.57
N HIS A 145 -3.02 0.66 -3.00
CA HIS A 145 -2.80 -0.13 -1.79
C HIS A 145 -3.54 0.45 -0.57
N VAL A 146 -3.59 1.78 -0.45
CA VAL A 146 -4.34 2.45 0.63
C VAL A 146 -5.84 2.24 0.47
N VAL A 147 -6.40 2.55 -0.71
CA VAL A 147 -7.85 2.47 -1.00
C VAL A 147 -8.34 1.02 -0.98
N GLY A 148 -7.52 0.09 -1.49
CA GLY A 148 -7.77 -1.35 -1.49
C GLY A 148 -7.70 -2.00 -0.11
N GLY A 149 -7.23 -1.28 0.93
CA GLY A 149 -7.08 -1.82 2.29
C GLY A 149 -5.98 -2.86 2.43
N HIS A 150 -4.99 -2.86 1.51
CA HIS A 150 -3.94 -3.88 1.45
C HIS A 150 -3.01 -3.84 2.67
N HIS A 151 -2.79 -2.66 3.25
CA HIS A 151 -2.01 -2.51 4.48
C HIS A 151 -2.67 -3.23 5.66
N ALA A 152 -3.97 -3.02 5.85
CA ALA A 152 -4.74 -3.67 6.92
C ALA A 152 -4.83 -5.18 6.71
N GLU A 153 -5.03 -5.64 5.48
CA GLU A 153 -5.03 -7.07 5.14
C GLU A 153 -3.66 -7.71 5.41
N SER A 154 -2.57 -7.11 4.95
CA SER A 154 -1.21 -7.64 5.15
C SER A 154 -0.84 -7.66 6.64
N GLN A 155 -1.17 -6.61 7.39
CA GLN A 155 -0.94 -6.58 8.84
C GLN A 155 -1.82 -7.59 9.59
N SER A 156 -3.07 -7.76 9.17
CA SER A 156 -3.98 -8.78 9.72
C SER A 156 -3.46 -10.19 9.48
N GLY A 157 -2.89 -10.45 8.30
CA GLY A 157 -2.24 -11.72 8.00
C GLY A 157 -1.04 -12.01 8.92
N LYS A 158 -0.19 -11.00 9.18
CA LYS A 158 0.93 -11.11 10.14
C LYS A 158 0.43 -11.35 11.56
N THR A 159 -0.60 -10.63 11.99
CA THR A 159 -1.22 -10.79 13.31
C THR A 159 -1.81 -12.19 13.47
N ALA A 160 -2.54 -12.68 12.48
CA ALA A 160 -3.10 -14.04 12.49
C ALA A 160 -1.99 -15.11 12.57
N ALA A 161 -0.93 -14.96 11.78
CA ALA A 161 0.22 -15.86 11.83
C ALA A 161 0.89 -15.84 13.22
N GLY A 162 1.08 -14.65 13.81
CA GLY A 162 1.62 -14.49 15.16
C GLY A 162 0.75 -15.18 16.23
N LEU A 163 -0.57 -15.03 16.15
CA LEU A 163 -1.51 -15.70 17.08
C LEU A 163 -1.45 -17.23 16.97
N VAL A 164 -1.31 -17.76 15.74
CA VAL A 164 -1.12 -19.21 15.52
C VAL A 164 0.18 -19.70 16.14
N MET A 165 1.28 -18.91 15.97
CA MET A 165 2.58 -19.27 16.58
C MET A 165 2.51 -19.24 18.10
N ILE A 166 1.89 -18.21 18.71
CA ILE A 166 1.69 -18.14 20.16
C ILE A 166 0.84 -19.30 20.64
N GLY A 167 -0.23 -19.64 19.94
CA GLY A 167 -1.08 -20.79 20.27
C GLY A 167 -0.34 -22.11 20.23
N LYS A 168 0.53 -22.31 19.23
CA LYS A 168 1.41 -23.46 19.12
C LYS A 168 2.42 -23.50 20.27
N GLU A 169 3.07 -22.37 20.56
CA GLU A 169 4.07 -22.27 21.62
C GLU A 169 3.44 -22.47 23.02
N LEU A 170 2.21 -21.97 23.23
CA LEU A 170 1.46 -22.24 24.46
C LEU A 170 1.11 -23.72 24.56
N ALA A 171 0.75 -24.39 23.48
CA ALA A 171 0.52 -25.83 23.44
C ALA A 171 1.81 -26.59 23.71
N ASP A 172 2.93 -26.19 23.11
CA ASP A 172 4.27 -26.76 23.31
C ASP A 172 4.76 -26.52 24.75
N THR A 173 4.49 -25.35 25.36
CA THR A 173 4.80 -25.03 26.75
C THR A 173 4.01 -25.87 27.73
N LEU A 174 2.72 -26.12 27.43
CA LEU A 174 1.89 -27.04 28.22
C LEU A 174 2.37 -28.49 28.12
N THR A 175 3.22 -28.80 27.14
CA THR A 175 3.86 -30.09 26.90
C THR A 175 5.36 -30.11 27.22
N GLY A 176 5.95 -29.02 27.74
CA GLY A 176 7.33 -28.97 28.24
C GLY A 176 8.38 -28.26 27.35
N GLY A 177 7.98 -27.38 26.43
CA GLY A 177 8.85 -26.63 25.53
C GLY A 177 9.17 -25.18 25.96
N ALA A 178 10.18 -24.54 25.36
CA ALA A 178 10.78 -23.26 25.78
C ALA A 178 10.02 -22.00 25.28
N THR A 179 10.19 -20.90 25.99
CA THR A 179 9.50 -19.60 25.79
C THR A 179 10.20 -18.67 24.78
N ALA A 180 9.45 -17.98 23.92
CA ALA A 180 9.93 -16.93 23.02
C ALA A 180 9.72 -15.51 23.60
N VAL A 181 10.66 -14.62 23.28
CA VAL A 181 10.65 -13.20 23.69
C VAL A 181 10.08 -12.34 22.57
N ILE A 182 9.02 -11.56 22.87
CA ILE A 182 8.45 -10.59 21.94
C ILE A 182 9.17 -9.25 22.11
N ASN A 183 9.78 -8.76 21.05
CA ASN A 183 10.48 -7.47 21.02
C ASN A 183 9.53 -6.39 20.45
N ASN A 184 9.25 -5.34 21.23
CA ASN A 184 8.34 -4.24 20.85
C ASN A 184 9.13 -2.98 20.49
N ASP A 185 9.43 -2.79 19.19
CA ASP A 185 9.90 -1.51 18.65
C ASP A 185 8.74 -0.80 17.94
N LEU A 186 8.08 0.13 18.64
CA LEU A 186 6.91 0.85 18.15
C LEU A 186 7.23 1.88 17.06
N VAL A 187 8.45 2.42 17.01
CA VAL A 187 8.83 3.46 16.04
C VAL A 187 9.19 2.86 14.69
N GLY A 188 9.93 1.76 14.70
CA GLY A 188 10.25 1.00 13.48
C GLY A 188 9.01 0.36 12.83
N GLN A 189 8.01 0.00 13.62
CA GLN A 189 6.76 -0.61 13.13
C GLN A 189 5.89 0.36 12.30
N GLY A 190 5.83 1.64 12.66
CA GLY A 190 4.98 2.60 11.96
C GLY A 190 5.45 2.89 10.53
N LEU A 191 6.75 3.03 10.28
CA LEU A 191 7.30 3.19 8.92
C LEU A 191 7.29 1.87 8.14
N SER A 192 7.44 0.73 8.82
CA SER A 192 7.37 -0.59 8.18
C SER A 192 6.01 -0.87 7.56
N ILE A 193 4.94 -0.15 7.96
CA ILE A 193 3.62 -0.24 7.32
C ILE A 193 3.68 0.23 5.87
N GLY A 194 4.40 1.30 5.56
CA GLY A 194 4.57 1.80 4.18
C GLY A 194 5.51 0.94 3.32
N LEU A 195 6.34 0.12 3.96
CA LEU A 195 7.32 -0.75 3.29
C LEU A 195 6.90 -2.23 3.33
N LEU A 196 5.58 -2.49 3.48
CA LEU A 196 5.06 -3.85 3.45
C LEU A 196 5.24 -4.46 2.06
N LYS A 197 5.66 -5.72 2.04
CA LYS A 197 5.59 -6.53 0.83
C LYS A 197 4.18 -7.04 0.63
N PHE A 198 3.60 -6.76 -0.53
CA PHE A 198 2.27 -7.17 -0.89
C PHE A 198 2.27 -8.50 -1.67
N ASN A 199 1.16 -9.24 -1.59
CA ASN A 199 1.00 -10.46 -2.36
C ASN A 199 0.59 -10.14 -3.81
N ARG A 200 0.72 -11.12 -4.71
CA ARG A 200 0.44 -10.94 -6.14
C ARG A 200 -0.97 -10.41 -6.43
N THR A 201 -1.97 -10.85 -5.67
CA THR A 201 -3.36 -10.41 -5.88
C THR A 201 -3.51 -8.93 -5.53
N GLN A 202 -2.90 -8.49 -4.43
CA GLN A 202 -2.87 -7.09 -4.02
C GLN A 202 -2.14 -6.21 -5.05
N GLU A 203 -1.05 -6.72 -5.64
CA GLU A 203 -0.33 -6.02 -6.71
C GLU A 203 -1.20 -5.83 -7.97
N TYR A 204 -1.93 -6.88 -8.41
CA TYR A 204 -2.87 -6.77 -9.52
C TYR A 204 -4.03 -5.80 -9.23
N GLU A 205 -4.51 -5.77 -8.00
CA GLU A 205 -5.55 -4.82 -7.57
C GLU A 205 -4.99 -3.38 -7.58
N ALA A 206 -3.79 -3.16 -7.05
CA ALA A 206 -3.13 -1.86 -7.03
C ALA A 206 -2.81 -1.34 -8.45
N ASP A 207 -2.39 -2.22 -9.37
CA ASP A 207 -2.20 -1.86 -10.79
C ASP A 207 -3.50 -1.36 -11.42
N LYS A 208 -4.62 -2.04 -11.19
CA LYS A 208 -5.93 -1.62 -11.71
C LYS A 208 -6.36 -0.27 -11.13
N TYR A 209 -6.22 -0.09 -9.81
CA TYR A 209 -6.49 1.20 -9.17
C TYR A 209 -5.62 2.31 -9.76
N GLY A 210 -4.31 2.07 -9.90
CA GLY A 210 -3.37 3.02 -10.48
C GLY A 210 -3.76 3.46 -11.88
N MET A 211 -4.15 2.50 -12.74
CA MET A 211 -4.61 2.78 -14.11
C MET A 211 -5.93 3.56 -14.14
N ILE A 212 -6.88 3.26 -13.26
CA ILE A 212 -8.16 3.99 -13.15
C ILE A 212 -7.90 5.41 -12.63
N PHE A 213 -7.15 5.56 -11.54
CA PHE A 213 -6.91 6.85 -10.90
C PHE A 213 -6.16 7.81 -11.81
N MET A 214 -5.11 7.33 -12.50
CA MET A 214 -4.39 8.15 -13.48
C MET A 214 -5.28 8.56 -14.65
N ALA A 215 -6.16 7.66 -15.12
CA ALA A 215 -7.10 7.95 -16.21
C ALA A 215 -8.10 9.06 -15.82
N ILE A 216 -8.72 8.96 -14.64
CA ILE A 216 -9.65 9.98 -14.12
C ILE A 216 -8.91 11.33 -13.94
N ALA A 217 -7.64 11.30 -13.51
CA ALA A 217 -6.79 12.48 -13.35
C ALA A 217 -6.30 13.08 -14.69
N GLY A 218 -6.66 12.48 -15.84
CA GLY A 218 -6.31 12.96 -17.17
C GLY A 218 -4.95 12.50 -17.70
N TYR A 219 -4.33 11.48 -17.08
CA TYR A 219 -3.09 10.86 -17.56
C TYR A 219 -3.40 9.60 -18.38
N ASN A 220 -2.67 9.40 -19.50
CA ASN A 220 -2.92 8.27 -20.40
C ASN A 220 -2.55 6.92 -19.74
N PRO A 221 -3.51 5.98 -19.55
CA PRO A 221 -3.25 4.66 -18.96
C PRO A 221 -2.26 3.77 -19.71
N GLU A 222 -2.01 4.00 -21.01
CA GLU A 222 -1.00 3.26 -21.76
C GLU A 222 0.41 3.46 -21.19
N GLU A 223 0.67 4.63 -20.60
CA GLU A 223 1.96 4.94 -19.98
C GLU A 223 2.22 4.12 -18.71
N ALA A 224 1.18 3.57 -18.05
CA ALA A 224 1.33 2.66 -16.92
C ALA A 224 2.12 1.40 -17.32
N ILE A 225 1.78 0.81 -18.48
CA ILE A 225 2.46 -0.37 -19.01
C ILE A 225 3.92 -0.06 -19.31
N LYS A 226 4.19 1.08 -19.96
CA LYS A 226 5.55 1.52 -20.28
C LYS A 226 6.37 1.83 -19.02
N ALA A 227 5.73 2.39 -17.99
CA ALA A 227 6.39 2.63 -16.70
C ALA A 227 6.81 1.32 -16.03
N GLN A 228 5.95 0.32 -16.03
CA GLN A 228 6.24 -1.00 -15.48
C GLN A 228 7.34 -1.72 -16.27
N GLU A 229 7.32 -1.63 -17.60
CA GLU A 229 8.37 -2.17 -18.46
C GLU A 229 9.74 -1.50 -18.20
N ARG A 230 9.76 -0.16 -17.99
CA ARG A 230 10.99 0.57 -17.61
C ARG A 230 11.53 0.15 -16.26
N LEU A 231 10.68 0.03 -15.24
CA LEU A 231 11.09 -0.44 -13.90
C LEU A 231 11.72 -1.83 -13.99
N MET A 232 11.06 -2.77 -14.68
CA MET A 232 11.55 -4.14 -14.86
C MET A 232 12.88 -4.19 -15.66
N ALA A 233 13.05 -3.29 -16.66
CA ALA A 233 14.28 -3.25 -17.44
C ALA A 233 15.49 -2.76 -16.63
N VAL A 234 15.27 -1.80 -15.73
CA VAL A 234 16.33 -1.24 -14.86
C VAL A 234 16.75 -2.22 -13.78
N GLU A 235 15.84 -3.05 -13.26
CA GLU A 235 16.12 -4.07 -12.22
C GLU A 235 17.25 -5.03 -12.64
N LYS A 236 17.40 -5.32 -13.92
CA LYS A 236 18.46 -6.22 -14.42
C LYS A 236 19.88 -5.71 -14.18
N GLY A 237 20.06 -4.43 -13.91
CA GLY A 237 21.37 -3.80 -13.75
C GLY A 237 21.58 -3.02 -12.45
N VAL A 238 20.51 -2.69 -11.75
CA VAL A 238 20.53 -1.86 -10.53
C VAL A 238 19.45 -2.35 -9.56
N ASN A 239 19.77 -2.38 -8.27
CA ASN A 239 18.73 -2.66 -7.28
C ASN A 239 17.66 -1.56 -7.31
N VAL A 240 16.41 -1.95 -7.56
CA VAL A 240 15.23 -1.10 -7.51
C VAL A 240 14.42 -1.52 -6.29
N GLU A 241 14.61 -0.83 -5.15
CA GLU A 241 13.98 -1.17 -3.88
C GLU A 241 12.46 -1.23 -3.98
N PHE A 242 11.87 -0.36 -4.80
CA PHE A 242 10.45 -0.42 -5.13
C PHE A 242 10.01 -1.81 -5.62
N LEU A 243 10.84 -2.52 -6.37
CA LEU A 243 10.52 -3.85 -6.87
C LEU A 243 10.74 -4.97 -5.84
N SER A 244 11.46 -4.69 -4.74
CA SER A 244 11.57 -5.65 -3.63
C SER A 244 10.27 -5.77 -2.83
N THR A 245 9.52 -4.68 -2.73
CA THR A 245 8.20 -4.61 -2.10
C THR A 245 7.05 -4.85 -3.11
N HIS A 246 7.23 -4.41 -4.36
CA HIS A 246 6.27 -4.50 -5.48
C HIS A 246 6.87 -5.24 -6.68
N PRO A 247 7.06 -6.56 -6.63
CA PRO A 247 7.75 -7.30 -7.68
C PRO A 247 7.12 -7.10 -9.06
N SER A 248 7.91 -6.55 -10.01
CA SER A 248 7.49 -6.46 -11.40
C SER A 248 7.62 -7.82 -12.05
N THR A 249 6.58 -8.25 -12.71
CA THR A 249 6.58 -9.52 -13.44
C THR A 249 5.96 -9.36 -14.81
N GLN A 250 6.38 -10.17 -15.77
CA GLN A 250 5.74 -10.21 -17.08
C GLN A 250 4.23 -10.44 -16.97
N ASN A 251 3.80 -11.25 -16.00
CA ASN A 251 2.39 -11.53 -15.75
C ASN A 251 1.61 -10.27 -15.31
N ARG A 252 2.21 -9.34 -14.53
CA ARG A 252 1.58 -8.05 -14.19
C ARG A 252 1.40 -7.21 -15.44
N ILE A 253 2.44 -7.09 -16.28
CA ILE A 253 2.37 -6.35 -17.55
C ILE A 253 1.26 -6.88 -18.44
N GLU A 254 1.16 -8.21 -18.61
CA GLU A 254 0.10 -8.84 -19.41
C GLU A 254 -1.31 -8.60 -18.80
N ALA A 255 -1.43 -8.63 -17.48
CA ALA A 255 -2.68 -8.32 -16.81
C ALA A 255 -3.09 -6.84 -17.00
N MET A 256 -2.13 -5.90 -16.95
CA MET A 256 -2.35 -4.49 -17.24
C MET A 256 -2.78 -4.26 -18.70
N LYS A 257 -2.14 -4.93 -19.67
CA LYS A 257 -2.53 -4.88 -21.08
C LYS A 257 -3.96 -5.36 -21.29
N LYS A 258 -4.37 -6.44 -20.62
CA LYS A 258 -5.76 -6.94 -20.66
C LYS A 258 -6.75 -5.98 -20.00
N PHE A 259 -6.34 -5.27 -18.96
CA PHE A 259 -7.19 -4.31 -18.24
C PHE A 259 -7.25 -2.93 -18.90
N LEU A 260 -6.32 -2.60 -19.78
CA LEU A 260 -6.21 -1.29 -20.44
C LEU A 260 -7.52 -0.80 -21.09
N PRO A 261 -8.28 -1.62 -21.84
CA PRO A 261 -9.55 -1.17 -22.41
C PRO A 261 -10.56 -0.69 -21.36
N GLU A 262 -10.56 -1.30 -20.17
CA GLU A 262 -11.41 -0.88 -19.05
C GLU A 262 -10.93 0.44 -18.46
N ALA A 263 -9.63 0.59 -18.20
CA ALA A 263 -9.04 1.82 -17.70
C ALA A 263 -9.27 3.00 -18.66
N MET A 264 -9.24 2.76 -19.97
CA MET A 264 -9.48 3.78 -21.01
C MET A 264 -10.91 4.36 -20.97
N LYS A 265 -11.89 3.67 -20.40
CA LYS A 265 -13.25 4.21 -20.22
C LYS A 265 -13.30 5.42 -19.27
N TYR A 266 -12.33 5.48 -18.35
CA TYR A 266 -12.17 6.58 -17.40
C TYR A 266 -11.34 7.74 -17.96
N TYR A 267 -10.60 7.52 -19.06
CA TYR A 267 -9.73 8.52 -19.65
C TYR A 267 -10.52 9.45 -20.59
N LYS A 268 -10.70 10.70 -20.14
CA LYS A 268 -11.26 11.77 -20.98
C LYS A 268 -10.12 12.67 -21.46
N LYS A 269 -9.91 12.73 -22.77
CA LYS A 269 -8.98 13.68 -23.39
C LYS A 269 -9.43 15.11 -23.17
#